data_0e460865a68510acc1591579c82b6122
#
_entry.id   0e460865a68510acc1591579c82b6122
#
_cell.length_a   1.000
_cell.length_b   1.000
_cell.length_c   1.000
_cell.angle_alpha   90.00
_cell.angle_beta   90.00
_cell.angle_gamma   90.00
#
_symmetry.space_group_name_H-M   'P 1'
#
loop_
_entity.id
_entity.type
_entity.pdbx_description
1 polymer ?
#
loop_
_entity_poly.entity_id
_entity_poly.type
_entity_poly.pdbx_seq_one_letter_code
_entity_poly.pdbx_strand_id
1 'polypeptide(L)'
;FAVLIDEVGTSVDKIREAGRRLPEGEISTRLSRRLKVPEGEHTTDIEAPWGIASCLMVSRGGQTPWRVALRTPSFANLSALGLALEGATTADIPDVVASLGYTIGDADK
;
A
#
# COMPACT_ATOMS: atom_id res chain seq x y z
N PHE A 1 13.31 -11.56 7.79
CA PHE A 1 12.93 -11.07 9.13
C PHE A 1 13.75 -9.88 9.60
N ALA A 2 15.09 -9.88 9.47
CA ALA A 2 15.94 -8.75 9.91
C ALA A 2 15.50 -7.42 9.28
N VAL A 3 15.26 -7.39 7.97
CA VAL A 3 14.78 -6.20 7.25
C VAL A 3 13.44 -5.70 7.82
N LEU A 4 12.50 -6.61 8.13
CA LEU A 4 11.20 -6.23 8.70
C LEU A 4 11.33 -5.59 10.09
N ILE A 5 12.30 -6.05 10.89
CA ILE A 5 12.59 -5.48 12.21
C ILE A 5 13.16 -4.07 12.06
N ASP A 6 14.09 -3.86 11.12
CA ASP A 6 14.67 -2.54 10.83
C ASP A 6 13.60 -1.56 10.30
N GLU A 7 12.66 -2.05 9.50
CA GLU A 7 11.53 -1.24 9.00
C GLU A 7 10.61 -0.76 10.13
N VAL A 8 10.42 -1.55 11.19
CA VAL A 8 9.67 -1.09 12.38
C VAL A 8 10.34 0.12 13.01
N GLY A 9 11.67 0.08 13.18
CA GLY A 9 12.44 1.22 13.69
C GLY A 9 12.26 2.47 12.82
N THR A 10 12.43 2.31 11.51
CA THR A 10 12.26 3.38 10.53
C THR A 10 10.84 3.96 10.57
N SER A 11 9.82 3.12 10.70
CA SER A 11 8.42 3.54 10.80
C SER A 11 8.16 4.37 12.06
N VAL A 12 8.73 3.99 13.20
CA VAL A 12 8.62 4.76 14.44
C VAL A 12 9.25 6.15 14.28
N ASP A 13 10.40 6.24 13.62
CA ASP A 13 11.05 7.54 13.40
C ASP A 13 10.27 8.42 12.43
N LYS A 14 9.70 7.84 11.36
CA LYS A 14 8.77 8.54 10.46
C LYS A 14 7.55 9.08 11.19
N ILE A 15 6.93 8.30 12.07
CA ILE A 15 5.78 8.74 12.88
C ILE A 15 6.16 9.91 13.79
N ARG A 16 7.29 9.83 14.47
CA ARG A 16 7.78 10.90 15.33
C ARG A 16 8.03 12.19 14.55
N GLU A 17 8.64 12.09 13.37
CA GLU A 17 8.91 13.22 12.52
C GLU A 17 7.63 13.82 11.95
N ALA A 18 6.68 13.00 11.50
CA ALA A 18 5.37 13.47 11.06
C ALA A 18 4.63 14.21 12.17
N GLY A 19 4.68 13.70 13.41
CA GLY A 19 4.08 14.37 14.57
C GLY A 19 4.70 15.74 14.89
N ARG A 20 6.02 15.90 14.70
CA ARG A 20 6.70 17.18 14.87
C ARG A 20 6.34 18.21 13.79
N ARG A 21 6.06 17.74 12.58
CA ARG A 21 5.73 18.57 11.41
C ARG A 21 4.25 18.81 11.23
N LEU A 22 3.41 18.25 12.12
CA LEU A 22 1.97 18.41 12.02
C LEU A 22 1.62 19.88 12.15
N PRO A 23 1.04 20.54 11.12
CA PRO A 23 0.66 21.93 11.22
C PRO A 23 -0.51 22.11 12.19
N GLU A 24 -0.54 23.24 12.87
CA GLU A 24 -1.72 23.67 13.58
C GLU A 24 -2.80 24.12 12.60
N GLY A 25 -4.05 23.84 12.88
CA GLY A 25 -5.16 24.27 12.03
C GLY A 25 -6.30 23.28 11.93
N GLU A 26 -7.15 23.48 10.95
CA GLU A 26 -8.29 22.61 10.71
C GLU A 26 -7.82 21.24 10.21
N ILE A 27 -8.34 20.17 10.80
CA ILE A 27 -8.01 18.78 10.46
C ILE A 27 -8.80 18.23 9.28
N SER A 28 -9.78 19.01 8.78
CA SER A 28 -10.62 18.61 7.64
C SER A 28 -11.01 19.80 6.80
N THR A 29 -11.12 19.61 5.51
CA THR A 29 -11.66 20.58 4.56
C THR A 29 -13.11 20.25 4.25
N ARG A 30 -14.00 21.25 4.26
CA ARG A 30 -15.38 21.08 3.82
C ARG A 30 -15.43 20.83 2.33
N LEU A 31 -15.82 19.63 1.93
CA LEU A 31 -16.04 19.28 0.54
C LEU A 31 -17.51 19.50 0.15
N SER A 32 -17.74 19.86 -1.12
CA SER A 32 -19.07 19.90 -1.68
C SER A 32 -19.73 18.51 -1.62
N ARG A 33 -21.04 18.45 -1.32
CA ARG A 33 -21.80 17.19 -1.40
C ARG A 33 -21.78 16.56 -2.80
N ARG A 34 -21.54 17.35 -3.83
CA ARG A 34 -21.42 16.91 -5.22
C ARG A 34 -20.01 17.20 -5.72
N LEU A 35 -19.04 16.48 -5.14
CA LEU A 35 -17.68 16.54 -5.64
C LEU A 35 -17.64 15.97 -7.06
N LYS A 36 -17.16 16.74 -8.00
CA LYS A 36 -16.86 16.28 -9.35
C LYS A 36 -15.35 16.25 -9.52
N VAL A 37 -14.85 15.14 -10.00
CA VAL A 37 -13.42 15.01 -10.34
C VAL A 37 -13.26 15.49 -11.80
N PRO A 38 -12.35 16.39 -12.11
CA PRO A 38 -12.06 16.80 -13.48
C PRO A 38 -11.82 15.60 -14.40
N GLU A 39 -12.13 15.76 -15.69
CA GLU A 39 -11.81 14.73 -16.66
C GLU A 39 -10.29 14.57 -16.78
N GLY A 40 -9.82 13.31 -16.77
CA GLY A 40 -8.41 12.99 -16.87
C GLY A 40 -8.08 11.63 -16.30
N GLU A 41 -6.81 11.29 -16.43
CA GLU A 41 -6.20 10.08 -15.88
C GLU A 41 -5.08 10.49 -14.93
N HIS A 42 -5.05 9.86 -13.77
CA HIS A 42 -4.05 10.12 -12.76
C HIS A 42 -3.56 8.83 -12.13
N THR A 43 -2.24 8.69 -12.01
CA THR A 43 -1.60 7.58 -11.32
C THR A 43 -0.83 8.12 -10.13
N THR A 44 -0.95 7.45 -9.00
CA THR A 44 -0.22 7.78 -7.79
C THR A 44 0.39 6.50 -7.21
N ASP A 45 1.64 6.59 -6.83
CA ASP A 45 2.38 5.55 -6.12
C ASP A 45 2.66 6.02 -4.70
N ILE A 46 2.47 5.13 -3.74
CA ILE A 46 2.80 5.36 -2.33
C ILE A 46 3.61 4.20 -1.78
N GLU A 47 4.50 4.49 -0.86
CA GLU A 47 5.18 3.48 -0.07
C GLU A 47 4.20 2.91 0.97
N ALA A 48 3.91 1.62 0.87
CA ALA A 48 3.10 0.88 1.83
C ALA A 48 3.99 -0.08 2.63
N PRO A 49 3.51 -0.65 3.76
CA PRO A 49 4.33 -1.51 4.63
C PRO A 49 5.03 -2.68 3.92
N TRP A 50 4.42 -3.22 2.87
CA TRP A 50 4.94 -4.39 2.15
C TRP A 50 5.52 -4.05 0.77
N GLY A 51 5.62 -2.77 0.41
CA GLY A 51 6.14 -2.32 -0.87
C GLY A 51 5.34 -1.18 -1.47
N ILE A 52 5.43 -0.98 -2.77
CA ILE A 52 4.74 0.11 -3.47
C ILE A 52 3.29 -0.28 -3.75
N ALA A 53 2.35 0.56 -3.31
CA ALA A 53 0.94 0.51 -3.70
C ALA A 53 0.67 1.59 -4.75
N SER A 54 0.06 1.21 -5.87
CA SER A 54 -0.27 2.11 -6.96
C SER A 54 -1.78 2.22 -7.15
N CYS A 55 -2.25 3.42 -7.43
CA CYS A 55 -3.65 3.69 -7.77
C CYS A 55 -3.71 4.43 -9.10
N LEU A 56 -4.41 3.85 -10.07
CA LEU A 56 -4.80 4.51 -11.30
C LEU A 56 -6.26 4.90 -11.20
N MET A 57 -6.57 6.17 -11.43
CA MET A 57 -7.93 6.68 -11.49
C MET A 57 -8.18 7.37 -12.82
N VAL A 58 -9.25 6.98 -13.51
CA VAL A 58 -9.75 7.63 -14.73
C VAL A 58 -11.07 8.31 -14.42
N SER A 59 -11.15 9.61 -14.66
CA SER A 59 -12.37 10.41 -14.50
C SER A 59 -12.87 10.92 -15.84
N ARG A 60 -14.19 10.96 -15.99
CA ARG A 60 -14.92 11.60 -17.10
C ARG A 60 -15.71 12.83 -16.67
N GLY A 61 -15.21 13.54 -15.63
CA GLY A 61 -15.88 14.75 -15.11
C GLY A 61 -17.13 14.49 -14.26
N GLY A 62 -17.39 13.23 -13.89
CA GLY A 62 -18.52 12.81 -13.06
C GLY A 62 -18.24 12.85 -11.57
N GLN A 63 -19.22 12.39 -10.78
CA GLN A 63 -19.09 12.24 -9.32
C GLN A 63 -18.45 10.91 -8.95
N THR A 64 -18.46 9.94 -9.85
CA THR A 64 -17.83 8.62 -9.70
C THR A 64 -16.71 8.46 -10.71
N PRO A 65 -15.60 7.86 -10.35
CA PRO A 65 -14.56 7.57 -11.31
C PRO A 65 -15.09 6.58 -12.38
N TRP A 66 -14.62 6.74 -13.60
CA TRP A 66 -14.92 5.82 -14.70
C TRP A 66 -14.20 4.47 -14.50
N ARG A 67 -12.99 4.53 -14.02
CA ARG A 67 -12.15 3.36 -13.71
C ARG A 67 -11.26 3.66 -12.53
N VAL A 68 -11.12 2.68 -11.66
CA VAL A 68 -10.08 2.64 -10.61
C VAL A 68 -9.38 1.30 -10.76
N ALA A 69 -8.05 1.32 -10.78
CA ALA A 69 -7.23 0.14 -10.73
C ALA A 69 -6.23 0.30 -9.59
N LEU A 70 -6.21 -0.68 -8.70
CA LEU A 70 -5.29 -0.73 -7.57
C LEU A 70 -4.27 -1.83 -7.83
N ARG A 71 -3.00 -1.51 -7.64
CA ARG A 71 -1.92 -2.49 -7.60
C ARG A 71 -1.35 -2.49 -6.19
N THR A 72 -1.41 -3.64 -5.57
CA THR A 72 -0.96 -3.80 -4.19
C THR A 72 0.33 -4.60 -4.12
N PRO A 73 1.19 -4.35 -3.13
CA PRO A 73 2.46 -5.05 -3.00
C PRO A 73 2.28 -6.53 -2.66
N SER A 74 1.26 -6.90 -1.89
CA SER A 74 1.04 -8.28 -1.46
C SER A 74 0.88 -9.26 -2.61
N PHE A 75 0.15 -8.86 -3.68
CA PHE A 75 0.00 -9.70 -4.87
C PHE A 75 1.35 -9.94 -5.55
N ALA A 76 2.17 -8.90 -5.66
CA ALA A 76 3.51 -9.02 -6.23
C ALA A 76 4.43 -9.91 -5.37
N ASN A 77 4.37 -9.74 -4.04
CA ASN A 77 5.17 -10.53 -3.10
C ASN A 77 4.80 -12.02 -3.14
N LEU A 78 3.50 -12.34 -3.17
CA LEU A 78 3.02 -13.72 -3.30
C LEU A 78 3.44 -14.39 -4.61
N SER A 79 3.64 -13.65 -5.67
CA SER A 79 4.13 -14.22 -6.93
C SER A 79 5.55 -14.78 -6.83
N ALA A 80 6.34 -14.32 -5.85
CA ALA A 80 7.67 -14.84 -5.55
C ALA A 80 7.68 -16.10 -4.66
N LEU A 81 6.50 -16.55 -4.16
CA LEU A 81 6.41 -17.64 -3.21
C LEU A 81 7.03 -18.95 -3.75
N GLY A 82 6.79 -19.28 -5.01
CA GLY A 82 7.35 -20.47 -5.63
C GLY A 82 8.88 -20.50 -5.57
N LEU A 83 9.50 -19.36 -5.90
CA LEU A 83 10.97 -19.21 -5.83
C LEU A 83 11.48 -19.25 -4.39
N ALA A 84 10.77 -18.62 -3.46
CA ALA A 84 11.16 -18.56 -2.06
C ALA A 84 11.09 -19.94 -1.36
N LEU A 85 10.26 -20.85 -1.88
CA LEU A 85 10.13 -22.20 -1.35
C LEU A 85 11.14 -23.21 -1.95
N GLU A 86 11.93 -22.83 -2.95
CA GLU A 86 12.95 -23.70 -3.52
C GLU A 86 13.99 -24.08 -2.45
N GLY A 87 14.13 -25.39 -2.21
CA GLY A 87 15.04 -25.93 -1.20
C GLY A 87 14.54 -25.84 0.25
N ALA A 88 13.35 -25.27 0.49
CA ALA A 88 12.76 -25.24 1.82
C ALA A 88 12.20 -26.61 2.22
N THR A 89 12.28 -26.94 3.52
CA THR A 89 11.58 -28.10 4.07
C THR A 89 10.12 -27.75 4.40
N THR A 90 9.28 -28.75 4.61
CA THR A 90 7.87 -28.54 5.02
C THR A 90 7.78 -27.74 6.32
N ALA A 91 8.74 -27.88 7.21
CA ALA A 91 8.79 -27.13 8.47
C ALA A 91 9.07 -25.64 8.28
N ASP A 92 9.78 -25.27 7.20
CA ASP A 92 10.16 -23.88 6.90
C ASP A 92 9.04 -23.08 6.21
N ILE A 93 8.02 -23.76 5.66
CA ILE A 93 6.97 -23.11 4.88
C ILE A 93 6.32 -21.95 5.64
N PRO A 94 5.90 -22.07 6.91
CA PRO A 94 5.28 -20.96 7.63
C PRO A 94 6.20 -19.73 7.73
N ASP A 95 7.49 -19.94 7.98
CA ASP A 95 8.45 -18.86 8.12
C ASP A 95 8.77 -18.18 6.78
N VAL A 96 8.88 -18.97 5.71
CA VAL A 96 9.05 -18.44 4.34
C VAL A 96 7.86 -17.59 3.95
N VAL A 97 6.63 -18.11 4.15
CA VAL A 97 5.39 -17.38 3.84
C VAL A 97 5.29 -16.09 4.65
N ALA A 98 5.58 -16.14 5.96
CA ALA A 98 5.56 -14.96 6.82
C ALA A 98 6.62 -13.92 6.43
N SER A 99 7.77 -14.35 5.87
CA SER A 99 8.86 -13.43 5.47
C SER A 99 8.58 -12.66 4.19
N LEU A 100 7.63 -13.08 3.36
CA LEU A 100 7.30 -12.41 2.10
C LEU A 100 6.58 -11.07 2.31
N GLY A 101 5.99 -10.84 3.48
CA GLY A 101 5.24 -9.62 3.76
C GLY A 101 4.01 -9.48 2.88
N TYR A 102 2.88 -10.00 3.33
CA TYR A 102 1.60 -9.89 2.62
C TYR A 102 0.42 -9.89 3.59
N THR A 103 -0.70 -9.39 3.10
CA THR A 103 -2.01 -9.55 3.75
C THR A 103 -3.01 -10.11 2.76
N ILE A 104 -3.90 -11.00 3.20
CA ILE A 104 -4.88 -11.66 2.33
C ILE A 104 -5.81 -10.64 1.68
N GLY A 105 -6.33 -9.67 2.46
CA GLY A 105 -7.22 -8.63 1.93
C GLY A 105 -6.55 -7.68 0.93
N ASP A 106 -5.22 -7.59 0.95
CA ASP A 106 -4.44 -6.81 0.00
C ASP A 106 -4.12 -7.60 -1.30
N ALA A 107 -4.10 -8.91 -1.21
CA ALA A 107 -3.85 -9.79 -2.35
C ALA A 107 -5.12 -10.08 -3.17
N ASP A 108 -6.29 -10.07 -2.54
CA ASP A 108 -7.60 -10.38 -3.14
C ASP A 108 -8.35 -9.09 -3.52
N LYS A 109 -8.03 -8.52 -4.72
CA LYS A 109 -8.65 -7.30 -5.24
C LYS A 109 -8.96 -7.39 -6.71
#